data_e99964825cfd75fccfe39a7d21d2a734
#
_entry.id   e99964825cfd75fccfe39a7d21d2a734
#
_cell.length_a   1.000
_cell.length_b   1.000
_cell.length_c   1.000
_cell.angle_alpha   90.00
_cell.angle_beta   90.00
_cell.angle_gamma   90.00
#
_symmetry.space_group_name_H-M   'P 1'
#
loop_
_entity.id
_entity.type
_entity.pdbx_description
1 polymer ?
#
loop_
_entity_poly.entity_id
_entity_poly.type
_entity_poly.pdbx_seq_one_letter_code
_entity_poly.pdbx_strand_id
1 'polypeptide(L)'
;NDIINEFQSIDKYLSKSKKFIMVGCGSFPLTLFYIREKYSKLNIIGIDNSPEAIINAKMLIKKLMFSNIRFDIIDGINYDYSDIDTVFIANLVMPKTKVLKRIAMTCKSGTIILLRVPVMYGALLSEDVNYMELQSFDLVDEVIPSKDTDDILYKLLVLEKK
;
A
#
# COMPACT_ATOMS: atom_id res chain seq x y z
N ASN A 1 -7.19 16.57 -3.36
CA ASN A 1 -6.35 16.89 -2.19
C ASN A 1 -6.25 15.75 -1.16
N ASP A 2 -7.12 14.74 -1.21
CA ASP A 2 -7.17 13.65 -0.20
C ASP A 2 -5.90 12.78 -0.19
N ILE A 3 -5.33 12.50 -1.36
CA ILE A 3 -4.07 11.77 -1.46
C ILE A 3 -2.93 12.54 -0.78
N ILE A 4 -2.87 13.85 -0.91
CA ILE A 4 -1.85 14.69 -0.28
C ILE A 4 -2.00 14.66 1.24
N ASN A 5 -3.23 14.79 1.75
CA ASN A 5 -3.53 14.73 3.19
C ASN A 5 -3.16 13.35 3.78
N GLU A 6 -3.50 12.26 3.07
CA GLU A 6 -3.12 10.91 3.45
C GLU A 6 -1.60 10.79 3.61
N PHE A 7 -0.84 11.21 2.58
CA PHE A 7 0.62 11.10 2.61
C PHE A 7 1.29 12.00 3.64
N GLN A 8 0.76 13.19 3.91
CA GLN A 8 1.25 14.03 5.00
C GLN A 8 1.07 13.35 6.36
N SER A 9 -0.05 12.67 6.56
CA SER A 9 -0.34 11.96 7.82
C SER A 9 0.57 10.76 8.06
N ILE A 10 1.03 10.08 6.99
CA ILE A 10 1.89 8.89 7.09
C ILE A 10 3.39 9.19 6.88
N ASP A 11 3.75 10.47 6.70
CA ASP A 11 5.13 10.91 6.46
C ASP A 11 6.11 10.39 7.53
N LYS A 12 5.71 10.41 8.79
CA LYS A 12 6.49 9.90 9.92
C LYS A 12 6.89 8.43 9.80
N TYR A 13 6.10 7.61 9.07
CA TYR A 13 6.38 6.20 8.81
C TYR A 13 7.26 6.03 7.56
N LEU A 14 6.95 6.78 6.49
CA LEU A 14 7.69 6.70 5.23
C LEU A 14 9.11 7.26 5.34
N SER A 15 9.30 8.33 6.11
CA SER A 15 10.61 8.97 6.28
C SER A 15 11.67 8.06 6.92
N LYS A 16 11.25 7.05 7.68
CA LYS A 16 12.13 6.06 8.32
C LYS A 16 12.39 4.83 7.44
N SER A 17 11.63 4.65 6.37
CA SER A 17 11.71 3.49 5.49
C SER A 17 12.87 3.59 4.51
N LYS A 18 13.53 2.48 4.25
CA LYS A 18 14.53 2.32 3.19
C LYS A 18 13.94 1.58 1.98
N LYS A 19 12.99 0.68 2.22
CA LYS A 19 12.36 -0.16 1.21
C LYS A 19 10.85 -0.20 1.38
N PHE A 20 10.16 0.23 0.34
CA PHE A 20 8.71 0.37 0.28
C PHE A 20 8.15 -0.50 -0.84
N ILE A 21 7.04 -1.18 -0.57
CA ILE A 21 6.30 -1.93 -1.58
C ILE A 21 4.83 -1.54 -1.60
N MET A 22 4.26 -1.39 -2.80
CA MET A 22 2.83 -1.24 -3.01
C MET A 22 2.25 -2.50 -3.66
N VAL A 23 1.30 -3.11 -2.98
CA VAL A 23 0.50 -4.25 -3.48
C VAL A 23 -0.74 -3.71 -4.17
N GLY A 24 -0.97 -4.15 -5.42
CA GLY A 24 -2.05 -3.66 -6.27
C GLY A 24 -1.75 -2.25 -6.82
N CYS A 25 -0.57 -2.08 -7.42
CA CYS A 25 -0.15 -0.76 -7.91
C CYS A 25 -0.95 -0.26 -9.13
N GLY A 26 -1.59 -1.17 -9.88
CA GLY A 26 -2.41 -0.84 -11.03
C GLY A 26 -1.65 -0.28 -12.23
N SER A 27 -2.40 0.10 -13.27
CA SER A 27 -1.86 0.68 -14.51
C SER A 27 -1.40 2.13 -14.37
N PHE A 28 -1.95 2.85 -13.40
CA PHE A 28 -1.65 4.26 -13.14
C PHE A 28 -1.27 4.49 -11.67
N PRO A 29 -0.03 4.17 -11.27
CA PRO A 29 0.39 4.12 -9.87
C PRO A 29 0.73 5.52 -9.31
N LEU A 30 -0.26 6.43 -9.24
CA LEU A 30 -0.10 7.79 -8.70
C LEU A 30 0.55 7.82 -7.33
N THR A 31 0.17 6.89 -6.46
CA THR A 31 0.76 6.73 -5.13
C THR A 31 2.27 6.58 -5.20
N LEU A 32 2.77 5.72 -6.11
CA LEU A 32 4.21 5.49 -6.23
C LEU A 32 4.94 6.70 -6.81
N PHE A 33 4.31 7.45 -7.71
CA PHE A 33 4.90 8.67 -8.28
C PHE A 33 5.04 9.75 -7.22
N TYR A 34 3.99 9.98 -6.44
CA TYR A 34 4.04 10.92 -5.32
C TYR A 34 5.14 10.55 -4.31
N ILE A 35 5.21 9.28 -3.93
CA ILE A 35 6.23 8.79 -2.98
C ILE A 35 7.63 8.97 -3.59
N ARG A 36 7.83 8.68 -4.87
CA ARG A 36 9.12 8.85 -5.55
C ARG A 36 9.57 10.30 -5.58
N GLU A 37 8.66 11.20 -5.87
CA GLU A 37 8.97 12.64 -5.91
C GLU A 37 9.45 13.14 -4.53
N LYS A 38 8.76 12.71 -3.46
CA LYS A 38 9.04 13.15 -2.10
C LYS A 38 10.24 12.44 -1.46
N TYR A 39 10.43 11.16 -1.75
CA TYR A 39 11.46 10.31 -1.10
C TYR A 39 12.45 9.74 -2.14
N SER A 40 13.35 10.59 -2.62
CA SER A 40 14.30 10.25 -3.69
C SER A 40 15.22 9.05 -3.39
N LYS A 41 15.52 8.79 -2.11
CA LYS A 41 16.40 7.70 -1.66
C LYS A 41 15.64 6.40 -1.34
N LEU A 42 14.32 6.42 -1.31
CA LEU A 42 13.51 5.25 -0.99
C LEU A 42 13.55 4.24 -2.14
N ASN A 43 13.82 2.97 -1.85
CA ASN A 43 13.71 1.90 -2.82
C ASN A 43 12.23 1.50 -2.95
N ILE A 44 11.63 1.76 -4.09
CA ILE A 44 10.20 1.61 -4.33
C ILE A 44 9.92 0.44 -5.25
N ILE A 45 8.97 -0.41 -4.84
CA ILE A 45 8.51 -1.57 -5.59
C ILE A 45 7.00 -1.46 -5.76
N GLY A 46 6.49 -1.61 -6.98
CA GLY A 46 5.09 -1.81 -7.28
C GLY A 46 4.84 -3.24 -7.73
N ILE A 47 3.88 -3.93 -7.13
CA ILE A 47 3.44 -5.24 -7.59
C ILE A 47 1.97 -5.25 -7.95
N ASP A 48 1.64 -6.01 -8.98
CA ASP A 48 0.27 -6.28 -9.39
C ASP A 48 0.20 -7.68 -10.02
N ASN A 49 -0.92 -8.38 -9.87
CA ASN A 49 -1.11 -9.68 -10.50
C ASN A 49 -1.53 -9.58 -11.97
N SER A 50 -1.91 -8.39 -12.45
CA SER A 50 -2.23 -8.11 -13.85
C SER A 50 -0.97 -7.76 -14.65
N PRO A 51 -0.58 -8.59 -15.66
CA PRO A 51 0.50 -8.26 -16.57
C PRO A 51 0.29 -6.95 -17.32
N GLU A 52 -0.97 -6.68 -17.73
CA GLU A 52 -1.34 -5.46 -18.43
C GLU A 52 -1.13 -4.22 -17.56
N ALA A 53 -1.54 -4.29 -16.28
CA ALA A 53 -1.33 -3.21 -15.34
C ALA A 53 0.17 -2.86 -15.20
N ILE A 54 1.01 -3.85 -15.06
CA ILE A 54 2.46 -3.66 -14.94
C ILE A 54 3.10 -3.12 -16.22
N ILE A 55 2.66 -3.60 -17.40
CA ILE A 55 3.13 -3.05 -18.69
C ILE A 55 2.80 -1.56 -18.78
N ASN A 56 1.55 -1.19 -18.49
CA ASN A 56 1.11 0.19 -18.54
C ASN A 56 1.85 1.08 -17.53
N ALA A 57 2.05 0.60 -16.29
CA ALA A 57 2.82 1.30 -15.28
C ALA A 57 4.27 1.54 -15.72
N LYS A 58 4.93 0.54 -16.31
CA LYS A 58 6.30 0.66 -16.85
C LYS A 58 6.38 1.65 -18.02
N MET A 59 5.37 1.67 -18.90
CA MET A 59 5.31 2.65 -20.00
C MET A 59 5.15 4.06 -19.47
N LEU A 60 4.31 4.25 -18.47
CA LEU A 60 4.05 5.56 -17.88
C LEU A 60 5.28 6.11 -17.15
N ILE A 61 5.96 5.29 -16.35
CA ILE A 61 7.18 5.71 -15.65
C ILE A 61 8.27 6.16 -16.60
N LYS A 62 8.40 5.46 -17.76
CA LYS A 62 9.35 5.84 -18.81
C LYS A 62 8.99 7.20 -19.43
N LYS A 63 7.71 7.46 -19.70
CA LYS A 63 7.24 8.74 -20.24
C LYS A 63 7.46 9.90 -19.28
N LEU A 64 7.28 9.66 -17.97
CA LEU A 64 7.45 10.67 -16.92
C LEU A 64 8.89 10.81 -16.45
N MET A 65 9.82 10.04 -17.04
CA MET A 65 11.25 10.02 -16.69
C MET A 65 11.53 9.77 -15.20
N PHE A 66 10.63 9.07 -14.51
CA PHE A 66 10.88 8.62 -13.15
C PHE A 66 11.90 7.47 -13.16
N SER A 67 12.83 7.48 -12.24
CA SER A 67 13.80 6.41 -12.04
C SER A 67 13.59 5.74 -10.67
N ASN A 68 14.23 4.57 -10.50
CA ASN A 68 14.28 3.87 -9.21
C ASN A 68 12.92 3.42 -8.64
N ILE A 69 11.98 3.08 -9.52
CA ILE A 69 10.78 2.30 -9.17
C ILE A 69 10.85 0.97 -9.93
N ARG A 70 10.81 -0.14 -9.20
CA ARG A 70 10.72 -1.48 -9.77
C ARG A 70 9.26 -1.91 -9.86
N PHE A 71 8.89 -2.57 -10.96
CA PHE A 71 7.56 -3.16 -11.13
C PHE A 71 7.66 -4.64 -11.45
N ASP A 72 6.96 -5.48 -10.67
CA ASP A 72 6.95 -6.93 -10.84
C ASP A 72 5.52 -7.44 -11.01
N ILE A 73 5.33 -8.41 -11.91
CA ILE A 73 4.06 -9.14 -12.09
C ILE A 73 4.05 -10.26 -11.05
N ILE A 74 3.40 -10.01 -9.93
CA ILE A 74 3.29 -10.99 -8.84
C ILE A 74 2.06 -10.72 -7.99
N ASP A 75 1.38 -11.78 -7.55
CA ASP A 75 0.31 -11.66 -6.57
C ASP A 75 0.92 -11.43 -5.17
N GLY A 76 0.34 -10.48 -4.42
CA GLY A 76 0.77 -10.16 -3.07
C GLY A 76 0.76 -11.35 -2.10
N ILE A 77 -0.07 -12.36 -2.35
CA ILE A 77 -0.10 -13.60 -1.55
C ILE A 77 1.15 -14.47 -1.73
N ASN A 78 1.92 -14.25 -2.79
CA ASN A 78 3.13 -15.02 -3.13
C ASN A 78 4.43 -14.25 -2.91
N TYR A 79 4.35 -12.95 -2.60
CA TYR A 79 5.54 -12.13 -2.39
C TYR A 79 6.23 -12.46 -1.05
N ASP A 80 7.55 -12.31 -1.00
CA ASP A 80 8.34 -12.38 0.24
C ASP A 80 8.62 -10.96 0.76
N TYR A 81 8.03 -10.63 1.92
CA TYR A 81 8.14 -9.31 2.53
C TYR A 81 9.27 -9.18 3.56
N SER A 82 10.18 -10.17 3.65
CA SER A 82 11.20 -10.27 4.72
C SER A 82 12.15 -9.07 4.79
N ASP A 83 12.40 -8.40 3.67
CA ASP A 83 13.31 -7.26 3.57
C ASP A 83 12.59 -5.91 3.35
N ILE A 84 11.26 -5.88 3.53
CA ILE A 84 10.44 -4.67 3.36
C ILE A 84 10.28 -3.94 4.69
N ASP A 85 10.40 -2.60 4.67
CA ASP A 85 10.18 -1.78 5.85
C ASP A 85 8.74 -1.26 5.92
N THR A 86 8.16 -0.92 4.76
CA THR A 86 6.77 -0.46 4.67
C THR A 86 6.04 -1.12 3.50
N VAL A 87 4.89 -1.71 3.79
CA VAL A 87 3.97 -2.32 2.82
C VAL A 87 2.73 -1.44 2.69
N PHE A 88 2.36 -1.05 1.48
CA PHE A 88 1.13 -0.36 1.18
C PHE A 88 0.18 -1.30 0.43
N ILE A 89 -1.04 -1.49 0.94
CA ILE A 89 -2.05 -2.34 0.32
C ILE A 89 -3.16 -1.43 -0.23
N ALA A 90 -3.32 -1.45 -1.56
CA ALA A 90 -4.31 -0.64 -2.26
C ALA A 90 -5.76 -1.08 -1.95
N ASN A 91 -6.70 -0.16 -2.19
CA ASN A 91 -8.11 -0.37 -1.82
C ASN A 91 -8.74 -1.59 -2.52
N LEU A 92 -8.43 -1.83 -3.80
CA LEU A 92 -9.02 -2.89 -4.62
C LEU A 92 -8.26 -4.23 -4.58
N VAL A 93 -7.25 -4.37 -3.73
CA VAL A 93 -6.58 -5.65 -3.53
C VAL A 93 -7.53 -6.63 -2.87
N MET A 94 -7.70 -7.81 -3.47
CA MET A 94 -8.57 -8.88 -2.95
C MET A 94 -7.94 -10.25 -3.18
N PRO A 95 -8.02 -11.19 -2.22
CA PRO A 95 -8.50 -10.99 -0.85
C PRO A 95 -7.39 -10.39 0.05
N LYS A 96 -7.67 -9.26 0.70
CA LYS A 96 -6.73 -8.58 1.62
C LYS A 96 -6.25 -9.49 2.75
N THR A 97 -7.15 -10.32 3.27
CA THR A 97 -6.90 -11.28 4.34
C THR A 97 -5.73 -12.22 4.01
N LYS A 98 -5.69 -12.77 2.80
CA LYS A 98 -4.59 -13.65 2.36
C LYS A 98 -3.27 -12.90 2.21
N VAL A 99 -3.31 -11.66 1.71
CA VAL A 99 -2.14 -10.79 1.60
C VAL A 99 -1.58 -10.46 2.99
N LEU A 100 -2.44 -10.07 3.94
CA LEU A 100 -2.05 -9.79 5.33
C LEU A 100 -1.45 -11.02 6.02
N LYS A 101 -2.05 -12.21 5.80
CA LYS A 101 -1.49 -13.47 6.30
C LYS A 101 -0.08 -13.72 5.75
N ARG A 102 0.13 -13.51 4.45
CA ARG A 102 1.45 -13.67 3.83
C ARG A 102 2.45 -12.66 4.40
N ILE A 103 2.06 -11.40 4.55
CA ILE A 103 2.89 -10.38 5.18
C ILE A 103 3.26 -10.80 6.60
N ALA A 104 2.28 -11.22 7.42
CA ALA A 104 2.50 -11.66 8.80
C ALA A 104 3.49 -12.83 8.92
N MET A 105 3.52 -13.72 7.92
CA MET A 105 4.41 -14.89 7.89
C MET A 105 5.84 -14.54 7.45
N THR A 106 6.04 -13.51 6.65
CA THR A 106 7.32 -13.25 5.99
C THR A 106 7.99 -11.97 6.42
N CYS A 107 7.25 -10.91 6.80
CA CYS A 107 7.86 -9.66 7.21
C CYS A 107 8.52 -9.74 8.59
N LYS A 108 9.49 -8.87 8.82
CA LYS A 108 10.16 -8.70 10.11
C LYS A 108 9.29 -7.92 11.10
N SER A 109 9.55 -8.07 12.40
CA SER A 109 8.97 -7.22 13.44
C SER A 109 9.29 -5.74 13.16
N GLY A 110 8.35 -4.85 13.45
CA GLY A 110 8.45 -3.42 13.18
C GLY A 110 8.16 -2.99 11.74
N THR A 111 7.84 -3.94 10.83
CA THR A 111 7.36 -3.58 9.48
C THR A 111 6.04 -2.83 9.59
N ILE A 112 5.92 -1.69 8.92
CA ILE A 112 4.70 -0.87 8.86
C ILE A 112 3.83 -1.32 7.68
N ILE A 113 2.55 -1.53 7.94
CA ILE A 113 1.56 -1.86 6.92
C ILE A 113 0.54 -0.71 6.83
N LEU A 114 0.46 -0.10 5.67
CA LEU A 114 -0.48 0.94 5.31
C LEU A 114 -1.62 0.29 4.53
N LEU A 115 -2.73 0.05 5.19
CA LEU A 115 -3.86 -0.70 4.65
C LEU A 115 -5.03 0.23 4.32
N ARG A 116 -5.32 0.44 3.05
CA ARG A 116 -6.56 1.09 2.64
C ARG A 116 -7.74 0.14 2.81
N VAL A 117 -8.74 0.58 3.55
CA VAL A 117 -10.00 -0.13 3.73
C VAL A 117 -11.15 0.77 3.30
N PRO A 118 -12.10 0.25 2.51
CA PRO A 118 -13.24 1.03 2.07
C PRO A 118 -14.16 1.40 3.24
N VAL A 119 -14.84 2.55 3.12
CA VAL A 119 -15.84 3.02 4.06
C VAL A 119 -17.20 3.06 3.36
N MET A 120 -18.28 2.75 4.06
CA MET A 120 -19.68 2.78 3.56
C MET A 120 -19.90 1.91 2.30
N TYR A 121 -20.17 2.54 1.16
CA TYR A 121 -20.51 1.82 -0.08
C TYR A 121 -19.39 0.91 -0.60
N GLY A 122 -18.15 1.19 -0.24
CA GLY A 122 -17.03 0.31 -0.57
C GLY A 122 -17.04 -1.01 0.20
N ALA A 123 -17.69 -1.08 1.37
CA ALA A 123 -17.81 -2.31 2.15
C ALA A 123 -18.65 -3.39 1.42
N LEU A 124 -19.56 -3.01 0.52
CA LEU A 124 -20.30 -3.94 -0.33
C LEU A 124 -19.43 -4.62 -1.39
N LEU A 125 -18.26 -4.07 -1.68
CA LEU A 125 -17.33 -4.54 -2.71
C LEU A 125 -16.02 -5.11 -2.13
N SER A 126 -15.90 -5.18 -0.81
CA SER A 126 -14.68 -5.64 -0.15
C SER A 126 -14.95 -6.73 0.87
N GLU A 127 -14.02 -7.67 0.99
CA GLU A 127 -13.98 -8.55 2.15
C GLU A 127 -13.68 -7.73 3.41
N ASP A 128 -14.49 -7.93 4.47
CA ASP A 128 -14.14 -7.44 5.79
C ASP A 128 -12.83 -8.08 6.25
N VAL A 129 -11.86 -7.23 6.58
CA VAL A 129 -10.61 -7.71 7.20
C VAL A 129 -10.97 -8.27 8.57
N ASN A 130 -10.90 -9.60 8.70
CA ASN A 130 -11.26 -10.28 9.93
C ASN A 130 -10.26 -9.93 11.04
N TYR A 131 -10.76 -9.64 12.24
CA TYR A 131 -9.93 -9.37 13.44
C TYR A 131 -8.90 -10.48 13.73
N MET A 132 -9.19 -11.73 13.38
CA MET A 132 -8.28 -12.86 13.57
C MET A 132 -6.95 -12.69 12.80
N GLU A 133 -6.96 -11.99 11.69
CA GLU A 133 -5.78 -11.78 10.85
C GLU A 133 -4.94 -10.59 11.28
N LEU A 134 -5.56 -9.68 12.04
CA LEU A 134 -4.86 -8.54 12.64
C LEU A 134 -4.11 -8.90 13.94
N GLN A 135 -4.27 -10.10 14.50
CA GLN A 135 -3.58 -10.51 15.74
C GLN A 135 -2.04 -10.43 15.67
N SER A 136 -1.50 -10.58 14.45
CA SER A 136 -0.06 -10.45 14.20
C SER A 136 0.44 -9.00 14.13
N PHE A 137 -0.46 -8.03 14.25
CA PHE A 137 -0.16 -6.62 14.11
C PHE A 137 -0.76 -5.81 15.26
N ASP A 138 -0.16 -4.67 15.54
CA ASP A 138 -0.75 -3.64 16.40
C ASP A 138 -1.30 -2.52 15.50
N LEU A 139 -2.53 -2.07 15.76
CA LEU A 139 -3.07 -0.88 15.14
C LEU A 139 -2.43 0.34 15.81
N VAL A 140 -1.56 1.04 15.08
CA VAL A 140 -0.81 2.19 15.61
C VAL A 140 -1.40 3.54 15.22
N ASP A 141 -2.20 3.58 14.13
CA ASP A 141 -2.86 4.81 13.69
C ASP A 141 -4.04 4.53 12.75
N GLU A 142 -4.94 5.49 12.61
CA GLU A 142 -6.01 5.50 11.62
C GLU A 142 -6.07 6.87 10.95
N VAL A 143 -5.96 6.91 9.63
CA VAL A 143 -5.99 8.15 8.85
C VAL A 143 -7.24 8.19 8.00
N ILE A 144 -8.01 9.27 8.14
CA ILE A 144 -9.15 9.59 7.30
C ILE A 144 -8.72 10.70 6.34
N PRO A 145 -8.56 10.42 5.03
CA PRO A 145 -7.95 11.37 4.08
C PRO A 145 -8.77 12.64 3.85
N SER A 146 -10.11 12.54 3.90
CA SER A 146 -11.04 13.67 3.68
C SER A 146 -11.64 14.16 5.00
N LYS A 147 -11.87 15.48 5.08
CA LYS A 147 -12.61 16.11 6.18
C LYS A 147 -14.11 16.17 5.90
N ASP A 148 -14.51 16.04 4.64
CA ASP A 148 -15.92 16.02 4.25
C ASP A 148 -16.44 14.59 4.37
N THR A 149 -17.33 14.38 5.37
CA THR A 149 -17.84 13.05 5.74
C THR A 149 -18.63 12.36 4.65
N ASP A 150 -19.16 13.10 3.69
CA ASP A 150 -20.00 12.55 2.61
C ASP A 150 -19.20 11.93 1.45
N ASP A 151 -17.90 12.26 1.33
CA ASP A 151 -17.03 11.81 0.24
C ASP A 151 -15.94 10.81 0.69
N ILE A 152 -16.03 10.26 1.90
CA ILE A 152 -15.02 9.30 2.39
C ILE A 152 -15.19 7.95 1.67
N LEU A 153 -14.34 7.68 0.69
CA LEU A 153 -14.32 6.42 -0.04
C LEU A 153 -13.54 5.31 0.68
N TYR A 154 -12.54 5.69 1.46
CA TYR A 154 -11.69 4.75 2.21
C TYR A 154 -11.06 5.44 3.42
N LYS A 155 -10.60 4.63 4.36
CA LYS A 155 -9.67 5.02 5.42
C LYS A 155 -8.38 4.23 5.31
N LEU A 156 -7.32 4.74 5.91
CA LEU A 156 -6.04 4.06 5.97
C LEU A 156 -5.77 3.60 7.40
N LEU A 157 -5.67 2.30 7.61
CA LEU A 157 -5.18 1.73 8.86
C LEU A 157 -3.66 1.63 8.78
N VAL A 158 -2.99 2.08 9.83
CA VAL A 158 -1.55 1.92 10.00
C VAL A 158 -1.33 0.83 11.03
N LEU A 159 -0.77 -0.29 10.58
CA LEU A 159 -0.49 -1.46 11.39
C LEU A 159 1.03 -1.62 11.53
N GLU A 160 1.48 -2.13 12.67
CA GLU A 160 2.88 -2.48 12.92
C GLU A 160 2.99 -3.97 13.23
N LYS A 161 3.93 -4.67 12.60
CA LYS A 161 4.19 -6.09 12.85
C LYS A 161 4.80 -6.28 14.26
N LYS A 162 4.15 -7.11 15.07
CA LYS A 162 4.64 -7.55 16.39
C LYS A 162 5.97 -8.31 16.31
#